data_a251d08fd3597c8bbdf5fced6af0386c
#
_entry.id   a251d08fd3597c8bbdf5fced6af0386c
#
_cell.length_a   1.000
_cell.length_b   1.000
_cell.length_c   1.000
_cell.angle_alpha   90.00
_cell.angle_beta   90.00
_cell.angle_gamma   90.00
#
_symmetry.space_group_name_H-M   'P 1'
#
loop_
_entity.id
_entity.type
_entity.pdbx_description
1 polymer ?
#
loop_
_entity_poly.entity_id
_entity_poly.type
_entity_poly.pdbx_seq_one_letter_code
_entity_poly.pdbx_strand_id
1 'polypeptide(L)'
;MSLTLVTGGTRSGKSAHAERLAHESGLPVRYVATADASDPSMARRLAAHVARRPPEWETVVAGDELASTVCPGRCVLIDGLGGWIAGVMHRACIDIRDRQRSAAAEPSRSRVLMEVAALVRVAGTSADPIIVVAEQAGDGLLPTDQLARAWLDVLGEATQALADVADRAVLVVAGRVLELPGRRGAPDEDLRRHGDTFVRPGDADHAVNVVNGGPPAWLREALARADVTRYPAERAATAALAARHGREPGEIVPTNGAAEALWLLPAALRPRHAVCVHPAFTEADAALLAHGVRTTRVQRDPERDFALDPGAVPEDADLVVVGNPASPSGTLGPASELLALRRPGRVIAVDEAFMDLVPGESGSLVRERLDDVVVVRSLTKALAVPGLRVGYAVAAPALAAQLRSVRPPWSCNALALAALTAAAERPDELAEIAERTAADRTDLAARLAAIDGVRVWPSAANFCLVEVADGPALVAALRARGIAVRPAASFPGLGPGHVRITARSPAANARLAEAIAEVVAACV
;
A
#
# COMPACT_ATOMS: atom_id res chain seq x y z
N MET A 1 2.34 12.24 11.59
CA MET A 1 2.08 13.16 10.48
C MET A 1 2.81 14.42 10.74
N SER A 2 3.79 14.74 9.93
CA SER A 2 4.54 15.92 10.25
C SER A 2 4.38 17.04 9.23
N LEU A 3 4.24 16.79 7.92
CA LEU A 3 4.24 17.85 6.92
C LEU A 3 2.86 18.09 6.27
N THR A 4 2.38 19.34 6.39
CA THR A 4 1.22 19.83 5.64
C THR A 4 1.63 20.97 4.72
N LEU A 5 1.38 20.84 3.41
CA LEU A 5 1.58 21.90 2.42
C LEU A 5 0.27 22.65 2.16
N VAL A 6 0.26 23.96 2.36
CA VAL A 6 -0.88 24.83 2.05
C VAL A 6 -0.50 25.75 0.90
N THR A 7 -1.11 25.56 -0.27
CA THR A 7 -0.85 26.40 -1.45
C THR A 7 -2.06 27.27 -1.82
N GLY A 8 -1.85 28.30 -2.61
CA GLY A 8 -2.93 29.17 -3.09
C GLY A 8 -2.45 30.51 -3.62
N GLY A 9 -3.28 31.17 -4.42
CA GLY A 9 -3.01 32.47 -5.01
C GLY A 9 -2.92 33.61 -4.00
N THR A 10 -2.60 34.80 -4.46
CA THR A 10 -2.57 36.01 -3.63
C THR A 10 -3.96 36.27 -3.03
N ARG A 11 -4.04 36.50 -1.71
CA ARG A 11 -5.29 36.74 -0.95
C ARG A 11 -6.31 35.61 -1.03
N SER A 12 -5.89 34.39 -1.29
CA SER A 12 -6.77 33.21 -1.33
C SER A 12 -7.32 32.79 0.04
N GLY A 13 -6.68 33.22 1.16
CA GLY A 13 -6.98 32.79 2.51
C GLY A 13 -6.04 31.68 3.03
N LYS A 14 -4.99 31.33 2.26
CA LYS A 14 -4.04 30.24 2.61
C LYS A 14 -3.37 30.42 3.98
N SER A 15 -2.85 31.62 4.31
CA SER A 15 -2.21 31.87 5.61
C SER A 15 -3.21 31.75 6.76
N ALA A 16 -4.44 32.25 6.61
CA ALA A 16 -5.49 32.11 7.62
C ALA A 16 -5.89 30.63 7.83
N HIS A 17 -5.88 29.82 6.77
CA HIS A 17 -6.09 28.37 6.89
C HIS A 17 -4.94 27.68 7.62
N ALA A 18 -3.70 28.00 7.27
CA ALA A 18 -2.52 27.46 7.92
C ALA A 18 -2.43 27.85 9.41
N GLU A 19 -2.77 29.10 9.75
CA GLU A 19 -2.89 29.58 11.14
C GLU A 19 -3.92 28.75 11.93
N ARG A 20 -5.09 28.40 11.33
CA ARG A 20 -6.07 27.53 11.98
C ARG A 20 -5.52 26.11 12.22
N LEU A 21 -4.87 25.52 11.22
CA LEU A 21 -4.25 24.19 11.36
C LEU A 21 -3.20 24.18 12.47
N ALA A 22 -2.37 25.23 12.56
CA ALA A 22 -1.39 25.36 13.61
C ALA A 22 -2.03 25.44 15.00
N HIS A 23 -3.13 26.20 15.13
CA HIS A 23 -3.90 26.29 16.37
C HIS A 23 -4.56 24.96 16.76
N GLU A 24 -5.14 24.27 15.78
CA GLU A 24 -5.80 22.95 15.95
C GLU A 24 -4.81 21.83 16.34
N SER A 25 -3.49 22.03 16.17
CA SER A 25 -2.47 21.06 16.60
C SER A 25 -2.42 20.85 18.11
N GLY A 26 -2.89 21.81 18.89
CA GLY A 26 -2.85 21.82 20.36
C GLY A 26 -1.44 22.00 20.95
N LEU A 27 -0.42 22.16 20.11
CA LEU A 27 0.97 22.39 20.54
C LEU A 27 1.31 23.89 20.57
N PRO A 28 2.34 24.28 21.35
CA PRO A 28 2.92 25.62 21.21
C PRO A 28 3.38 25.86 19.76
N VAL A 29 3.02 27.02 19.19
CA VAL A 29 3.30 27.31 17.78
C VAL A 29 4.56 28.19 17.63
N ARG A 30 5.46 27.78 16.75
CA ARG A 30 6.53 28.62 16.21
C ARG A 30 6.13 29.08 14.81
N TYR A 31 5.89 30.38 14.69
CA TYR A 31 5.63 31.03 13.40
C TYR A 31 6.93 31.51 12.79
N VAL A 32 7.25 31.05 11.60
CA VAL A 32 8.44 31.42 10.84
C VAL A 32 8.04 32.45 9.78
N ALA A 33 8.37 33.71 10.02
CA ALA A 33 8.14 34.80 9.09
C ALA A 33 9.22 34.82 8.00
N THR A 34 8.80 34.86 6.75
CA THR A 34 9.71 34.80 5.58
C THR A 34 9.84 36.14 4.85
N ALA A 35 8.97 37.13 5.18
CA ALA A 35 8.98 38.44 4.52
C ALA A 35 10.05 39.37 5.11
N ASP A 36 10.73 40.10 4.24
CA ASP A 36 11.68 41.17 4.63
C ASP A 36 10.86 42.39 5.10
N ALA A 37 11.07 42.76 6.37
CA ALA A 37 10.41 43.91 6.99
C ALA A 37 10.91 45.28 6.46
N SER A 38 11.97 45.30 5.67
CA SER A 38 12.57 46.53 5.10
C SER A 38 11.75 47.12 3.94
N ASP A 39 10.83 46.34 3.34
CA ASP A 39 9.92 46.83 2.29
C ASP A 39 8.68 47.51 2.89
N PRO A 40 8.45 48.82 2.67
CA PRO A 40 7.29 49.52 3.21
C PRO A 40 5.93 48.99 2.73
N SER A 41 5.87 48.36 1.56
CA SER A 41 4.65 47.72 1.02
C SER A 41 4.32 46.44 1.78
N MET A 42 5.34 45.71 2.22
CA MET A 42 5.24 44.50 3.01
C MET A 42 5.02 44.78 4.51
N ALA A 43 5.52 45.91 5.03
CA ALA A 43 5.38 46.27 6.45
C ALA A 43 3.89 46.32 6.90
N ARG A 44 3.00 46.88 6.09
CA ARG A 44 1.56 46.89 6.36
C ARG A 44 0.90 45.50 6.37
N ARG A 45 1.37 44.61 5.48
CA ARG A 45 0.90 43.22 5.45
C ARG A 45 1.40 42.44 6.67
N LEU A 46 2.66 42.62 7.01
CA LEU A 46 3.27 42.01 8.19
C LEU A 46 2.56 42.44 9.48
N ALA A 47 2.25 43.73 9.64
CA ALA A 47 1.51 44.24 10.79
C ALA A 47 0.09 43.64 10.89
N ALA A 48 -0.63 43.47 9.78
CA ALA A 48 -1.93 42.81 9.75
C ALA A 48 -1.86 41.32 10.07
N HIS A 49 -0.79 40.63 9.68
CA HIS A 49 -0.55 39.23 10.05
C HIS A 49 -0.19 39.09 11.52
N VAL A 50 0.66 40.00 12.07
CA VAL A 50 1.02 40.01 13.50
C VAL A 50 -0.21 40.28 14.38
N ALA A 51 -1.09 41.19 13.98
CA ALA A 51 -2.28 41.55 14.74
C ALA A 51 -3.34 40.42 14.86
N ARG A 52 -3.29 39.41 14.02
CA ARG A 52 -4.20 38.26 14.06
C ARG A 52 -3.71 37.08 14.88
N ARG A 53 -2.40 37.08 15.21
CA ARG A 53 -1.79 35.94 15.90
C ARG A 53 -2.05 35.99 17.39
N PRO A 54 -2.26 34.83 18.02
CA PRO A 54 -2.26 34.73 19.46
C PRO A 54 -0.91 35.21 20.03
N PRO A 55 -0.91 36.00 21.12
CA PRO A 55 0.32 36.59 21.69
C PRO A 55 1.30 35.54 22.24
N GLU A 56 0.83 34.33 22.50
CA GLU A 56 1.61 33.19 22.96
C GLU A 56 2.43 32.50 21.85
N TRP A 57 2.20 32.83 20.58
CA TRP A 57 2.97 32.26 19.48
C TRP A 57 4.35 32.88 19.40
N GLU A 58 5.38 32.02 19.40
CA GLU A 58 6.75 32.45 19.15
C GLU A 58 6.90 32.85 17.68
N THR A 59 7.38 34.05 17.40
CA THR A 59 7.68 34.49 16.03
C THR A 59 9.18 34.56 15.82
N VAL A 60 9.68 33.85 14.81
CA VAL A 60 11.07 33.89 14.35
C VAL A 60 11.12 34.37 12.90
N VAL A 61 12.20 35.09 12.53
CA VAL A 61 12.42 35.46 11.13
C VAL A 61 13.29 34.41 10.48
N ALA A 62 12.86 33.94 9.31
CA ALA A 62 13.61 32.96 8.54
C ALA A 62 14.95 33.52 8.06
N GLY A 63 16.03 32.85 8.42
CA GLY A 63 17.33 33.04 7.78
C GLY A 63 17.43 32.27 6.47
N ASP A 64 18.68 32.06 6.01
CA ASP A 64 18.91 31.22 4.82
C ASP A 64 18.69 29.73 5.10
N GLU A 65 18.87 29.30 6.35
CA GLU A 65 18.72 27.90 6.81
C GLU A 65 17.29 27.66 7.33
N LEU A 66 16.38 27.32 6.44
CA LEU A 66 14.96 27.15 6.77
C LEU A 66 14.73 25.94 7.68
N ALA A 67 15.44 24.83 7.43
CA ALA A 67 15.32 23.60 8.20
C ALA A 67 15.70 23.78 9.69
N SER A 68 16.59 24.72 10.02
CA SER A 68 17.00 25.01 11.41
C SER A 68 15.89 25.62 12.27
N THR A 69 14.82 26.12 11.65
CA THR A 69 13.66 26.69 12.37
C THR A 69 12.75 25.61 12.99
N VAL A 70 12.87 24.35 12.55
CA VAL A 70 12.11 23.22 13.08
C VAL A 70 12.70 22.81 14.44
N CYS A 71 11.82 22.65 15.43
CA CYS A 71 12.22 22.26 16.78
C CYS A 71 11.20 21.29 17.40
N PRO A 72 11.66 20.35 18.24
CA PRO A 72 10.80 19.39 18.92
C PRO A 72 9.80 20.05 19.88
N GLY A 73 8.62 19.42 20.03
CA GLY A 73 7.58 19.82 20.97
C GLY A 73 6.78 21.05 20.53
N ARG A 74 6.85 21.45 19.27
CA ARG A 74 6.13 22.60 18.71
C ARG A 74 5.55 22.31 17.33
N CYS A 75 4.42 22.92 17.04
CA CYS A 75 3.95 23.05 15.65
C CYS A 75 4.73 24.20 14.98
N VAL A 76 5.39 23.93 13.87
CA VAL A 76 6.15 24.91 13.10
C VAL A 76 5.35 25.34 11.88
N LEU A 77 5.01 26.64 11.79
CA LEU A 77 4.30 27.25 10.65
C LEU A 77 5.24 28.16 9.87
N ILE A 78 5.63 27.75 8.67
CA ILE A 78 6.45 28.53 7.72
C ILE A 78 5.49 29.25 6.76
N ASP A 79 5.32 30.57 6.91
CA ASP A 79 4.33 31.32 6.12
C ASP A 79 5.00 32.13 5.01
N GLY A 80 4.94 31.61 3.78
CA GLY A 80 5.39 32.27 2.56
C GLY A 80 6.71 31.72 2.01
N LEU A 81 6.71 30.50 1.49
CA LEU A 81 7.88 29.87 0.87
C LEU A 81 8.51 30.76 -0.23
N GLY A 82 7.66 31.36 -1.08
CA GLY A 82 8.13 32.26 -2.14
C GLY A 82 8.81 33.53 -1.63
N GLY A 83 8.37 34.05 -0.48
CA GLY A 83 9.01 35.16 0.20
C GLY A 83 10.42 34.81 0.68
N TRP A 84 10.58 33.63 1.29
CA TRP A 84 11.89 33.12 1.70
C TRP A 84 12.83 32.92 0.51
N ILE A 85 12.35 32.27 -0.58
CA ILE A 85 13.12 32.07 -1.81
C ILE A 85 13.59 33.41 -2.38
N ALA A 86 12.68 34.40 -2.47
CA ALA A 86 13.02 35.74 -2.94
C ALA A 86 14.12 36.39 -2.08
N GLY A 87 14.05 36.23 -0.75
CA GLY A 87 15.08 36.74 0.19
C GLY A 87 16.44 36.08 -0.03
N VAL A 88 16.50 34.76 -0.18
CA VAL A 88 17.77 34.03 -0.47
C VAL A 88 18.36 34.46 -1.81
N MET A 89 17.53 34.55 -2.87
CA MET A 89 17.98 34.98 -4.19
C MET A 89 18.45 36.44 -4.20
N HIS A 90 17.75 37.32 -3.49
CA HIS A 90 18.14 38.75 -3.39
C HIS A 90 19.47 38.95 -2.67
N ARG A 91 19.67 38.30 -1.53
CA ARG A 91 20.95 38.36 -0.79
C ARG A 91 22.14 37.87 -1.63
N ALA A 92 21.95 36.79 -2.38
CA ALA A 92 22.95 36.26 -3.30
C ALA A 92 23.28 37.24 -4.45
N CYS A 93 22.31 38.09 -4.86
CA CYS A 93 22.50 39.06 -5.94
C CYS A 93 23.13 40.39 -5.46
N ILE A 94 23.05 40.71 -4.17
CA ILE A 94 23.65 41.97 -3.63
C ILE A 94 25.19 41.95 -3.72
N ASP A 95 25.81 40.77 -3.60
CA ASP A 95 27.28 40.62 -3.64
C ASP A 95 27.88 40.65 -5.08
N ILE A 96 27.03 40.76 -6.11
CA ILE A 96 27.46 40.64 -7.50
C ILE A 96 27.18 41.92 -8.28
N ARG A 97 28.25 42.49 -8.90
CA ARG A 97 28.13 43.68 -9.76
C ARG A 97 27.19 43.45 -10.95
N ASP A 98 26.45 44.48 -11.35
CA ASP A 98 25.30 44.51 -12.27
C ASP A 98 25.36 43.63 -13.53
N ARG A 99 26.54 43.33 -14.08
CA ARG A 99 26.71 42.52 -15.30
C ARG A 99 26.70 40.99 -15.08
N GLN A 100 26.66 40.52 -13.83
CA GLN A 100 26.74 39.10 -13.46
C GLN A 100 25.47 38.59 -12.79
N ARG A 101 24.38 39.34 -12.73
CA ARG A 101 23.12 38.96 -12.07
C ARG A 101 22.51 37.68 -12.64
N SER A 102 22.70 37.43 -13.95
CA SER A 102 22.25 36.18 -14.59
C SER A 102 23.05 34.95 -14.16
N ALA A 103 24.35 35.13 -13.84
CA ALA A 103 25.20 34.02 -13.39
C ALA A 103 24.97 33.64 -11.92
N ALA A 104 24.27 34.48 -11.12
CA ALA A 104 23.94 34.21 -9.71
C ALA A 104 22.64 33.37 -9.57
N ALA A 105 21.86 33.23 -10.60
CA ALA A 105 20.58 32.51 -10.52
C ALA A 105 20.77 30.99 -10.21
N GLU A 106 21.73 30.34 -10.85
CA GLU A 106 21.99 28.92 -10.66
C GLU A 106 22.57 28.54 -9.28
N PRO A 107 23.59 29.25 -8.72
CA PRO A 107 24.03 29.02 -7.35
C PRO A 107 22.92 29.25 -6.32
N SER A 108 22.09 30.27 -6.52
CA SER A 108 20.98 30.60 -5.62
C SER A 108 19.89 29.50 -5.68
N ARG A 109 19.57 28.99 -6.88
CA ARG A 109 18.67 27.86 -7.09
C ARG A 109 19.16 26.61 -6.34
N SER A 110 20.43 26.24 -6.52
CA SER A 110 21.03 25.09 -5.84
C SER A 110 20.95 25.21 -4.31
N ARG A 111 21.21 26.42 -3.75
CA ARG A 111 21.11 26.68 -2.32
C ARG A 111 19.68 26.51 -1.81
N VAL A 112 18.70 27.10 -2.47
CA VAL A 112 17.27 26.94 -2.11
C VAL A 112 16.86 25.47 -2.12
N LEU A 113 17.19 24.71 -3.17
CA LEU A 113 16.80 23.31 -3.29
C LEU A 113 17.51 22.42 -2.26
N MET A 114 18.76 22.73 -1.87
CA MET A 114 19.44 22.03 -0.77
C MET A 114 18.74 22.25 0.56
N GLU A 115 18.31 23.47 0.87
CA GLU A 115 17.59 23.80 2.10
C GLU A 115 16.19 23.17 2.13
N VAL A 116 15.47 23.16 0.99
CA VAL A 116 14.20 22.46 0.87
C VAL A 116 14.40 20.95 1.10
N ALA A 117 15.44 20.35 0.54
CA ALA A 117 15.79 18.96 0.80
C ALA A 117 16.17 18.70 2.27
N ALA A 118 16.79 19.65 2.95
CA ALA A 118 17.04 19.57 4.39
C ALA A 118 15.74 19.61 5.20
N LEU A 119 14.82 20.53 4.85
CA LEU A 119 13.51 20.61 5.48
C LEU A 119 12.70 19.32 5.28
N VAL A 120 12.73 18.75 4.07
CA VAL A 120 12.10 17.44 3.75
C VAL A 120 12.64 16.33 4.65
N ARG A 121 13.97 16.25 4.84
CA ARG A 121 14.57 15.24 5.73
C ARG A 121 14.14 15.43 7.19
N VAL A 122 14.12 16.66 7.68
CA VAL A 122 13.68 16.96 9.05
C VAL A 122 12.20 16.62 9.21
N ALA A 123 11.35 16.97 8.24
CA ALA A 123 9.94 16.62 8.25
C ALA A 123 9.69 15.11 8.26
N GLY A 124 10.49 14.32 7.54
CA GLY A 124 10.39 12.87 7.51
C GLY A 124 10.72 12.18 8.85
N THR A 125 11.43 12.86 9.75
CA THR A 125 11.80 12.32 11.08
C THR A 125 11.08 13.01 12.24
N SER A 126 10.37 14.11 11.98
CA SER A 126 9.65 14.86 13.02
C SER A 126 8.36 14.17 13.43
N ALA A 127 8.11 14.05 14.73
CA ALA A 127 6.81 13.65 15.27
C ALA A 127 5.82 14.84 15.33
N ASP A 128 6.32 16.07 15.33
CA ASP A 128 5.55 17.29 15.50
C ASP A 128 5.13 17.89 14.15
N PRO A 129 3.97 18.58 14.07
CA PRO A 129 3.44 19.13 12.84
C PRO A 129 4.32 20.26 12.26
N ILE A 130 4.58 20.17 10.96
CA ILE A 130 5.22 21.24 10.17
C ILE A 130 4.22 21.67 9.10
N ILE A 131 3.90 22.95 9.03
CA ILE A 131 2.98 23.52 8.06
C ILE A 131 3.76 24.50 7.19
N VAL A 132 3.77 24.27 5.87
CA VAL A 132 4.44 25.17 4.92
C VAL A 132 3.39 25.81 4.03
N VAL A 133 3.42 27.15 3.98
CA VAL A 133 2.57 27.94 3.07
C VAL A 133 3.36 28.33 1.85
N ALA A 134 2.90 27.91 0.67
CA ALA A 134 3.50 28.25 -0.61
C ALA A 134 2.56 29.07 -1.49
N GLU A 135 3.10 29.98 -2.26
CA GLU A 135 2.33 30.75 -3.23
C GLU A 135 2.08 29.91 -4.48
N GLN A 136 0.81 29.90 -4.94
CA GLN A 136 0.46 29.45 -6.29
C GLN A 136 0.79 30.62 -7.24
N ALA A 137 1.87 30.47 -8.01
CA ALA A 137 2.36 31.47 -8.94
C ALA A 137 2.72 30.80 -10.27
N GLY A 138 2.67 31.57 -11.37
CA GLY A 138 2.96 31.06 -12.72
C GLY A 138 1.74 30.76 -13.58
N ASP A 139 0.52 30.92 -13.06
CA ASP A 139 -0.74 30.69 -13.81
C ASP A 139 -1.09 31.84 -14.78
N GLY A 140 -0.29 32.90 -14.79
CA GLY A 140 -0.44 34.07 -15.65
C GLY A 140 0.63 34.20 -16.73
N LEU A 141 0.78 35.42 -17.28
CA LEU A 141 1.85 35.73 -18.21
C LEU A 141 3.21 35.58 -17.56
N LEU A 142 4.16 34.97 -18.27
CA LEU A 142 5.53 34.85 -17.81
C LEU A 142 6.15 36.24 -17.65
N PRO A 143 6.83 36.54 -16.54
CA PRO A 143 7.54 37.79 -16.36
C PRO A 143 8.58 38.02 -17.45
N THR A 144 8.72 39.27 -17.90
CA THR A 144 9.77 39.65 -18.83
C THR A 144 11.16 39.69 -18.16
N ASP A 145 11.18 39.92 -16.86
CA ASP A 145 12.40 39.91 -16.04
C ASP A 145 12.92 38.48 -15.81
N GLN A 146 14.21 38.30 -16.02
CA GLN A 146 14.86 36.99 -15.94
C GLN A 146 14.95 36.46 -14.48
N LEU A 147 15.14 37.34 -13.51
CA LEU A 147 15.22 36.96 -12.09
C LEU A 147 13.84 36.50 -11.59
N ALA A 148 12.78 37.20 -12.02
CA ALA A 148 11.42 36.81 -11.70
C ALA A 148 11.03 35.44 -12.30
N ARG A 149 11.50 35.11 -13.52
CA ARG A 149 11.33 33.77 -14.11
C ARG A 149 12.08 32.72 -13.30
N ALA A 150 13.33 32.97 -12.98
CA ALA A 150 14.14 32.06 -12.16
C ALA A 150 13.49 31.80 -10.77
N TRP A 151 12.91 32.84 -10.17
CA TRP A 151 12.15 32.69 -8.92
C TRP A 151 10.93 31.81 -9.08
N LEU A 152 10.16 31.96 -10.17
CA LEU A 152 8.99 31.11 -10.47
C LEU A 152 9.40 29.65 -10.62
N ASP A 153 10.47 29.36 -11.36
CA ASP A 153 10.96 28.01 -11.58
C ASP A 153 11.39 27.37 -10.26
N VAL A 154 12.17 28.09 -9.45
CA VAL A 154 12.64 27.60 -8.13
C VAL A 154 11.47 27.40 -7.16
N LEU A 155 10.49 28.31 -7.13
CA LEU A 155 9.29 28.15 -6.30
C LEU A 155 8.48 26.91 -6.72
N GLY A 156 8.32 26.69 -8.02
CA GLY A 156 7.65 25.51 -8.56
C GLY A 156 8.34 24.21 -8.13
N GLU A 157 9.67 24.13 -8.32
CA GLU A 157 10.46 22.96 -7.92
C GLU A 157 10.43 22.70 -6.41
N ALA A 158 10.60 23.75 -5.60
CA ALA A 158 10.54 23.66 -4.15
C ALA A 158 9.15 23.21 -3.66
N THR A 159 8.09 23.74 -4.26
CA THR A 159 6.71 23.35 -3.93
C THR A 159 6.43 21.90 -4.31
N GLN A 160 6.92 21.42 -5.47
CA GLN A 160 6.80 20.02 -5.87
C GLN A 160 7.55 19.10 -4.91
N ALA A 161 8.79 19.43 -4.55
CA ALA A 161 9.59 18.62 -3.61
C ALA A 161 8.93 18.49 -2.23
N LEU A 162 8.28 19.53 -1.75
CA LEU A 162 7.49 19.49 -0.50
C LEU A 162 6.20 18.71 -0.66
N ALA A 163 5.48 18.87 -1.79
CA ALA A 163 4.24 18.16 -2.07
C ALA A 163 4.45 16.64 -2.20
N ASP A 164 5.60 16.21 -2.72
CA ASP A 164 5.95 14.80 -2.91
C ASP A 164 6.04 14.02 -1.59
N VAL A 165 6.38 14.71 -0.49
CA VAL A 165 6.56 14.10 0.84
C VAL A 165 5.53 14.57 1.87
N ALA A 166 4.66 15.52 1.51
CA ALA A 166 3.64 16.02 2.41
C ALA A 166 2.58 14.94 2.70
N ASP A 167 2.28 14.73 3.97
CA ASP A 167 1.15 13.88 4.40
C ASP A 167 -0.19 14.47 3.95
N ARG A 168 -0.23 15.79 3.81
CA ARG A 168 -1.42 16.53 3.39
C ARG A 168 -1.01 17.73 2.54
N ALA A 169 -1.63 17.87 1.37
CA ALA A 169 -1.49 19.05 0.52
C ALA A 169 -2.86 19.65 0.22
N VAL A 170 -2.99 20.96 0.35
CA VAL A 170 -4.26 21.66 0.11
C VAL A 170 -4.06 22.87 -0.79
N LEU A 171 -5.03 23.11 -1.66
CA LEU A 171 -5.14 24.34 -2.45
C LEU A 171 -6.27 25.22 -1.88
N VAL A 172 -5.94 26.45 -1.54
CA VAL A 172 -6.92 27.42 -1.03
C VAL A 172 -7.28 28.43 -2.12
N VAL A 173 -8.55 28.42 -2.50
CA VAL A 173 -9.11 29.31 -3.52
C VAL A 173 -10.34 30.02 -2.97
N ALA A 174 -10.34 31.36 -2.97
CA ALA A 174 -11.47 32.19 -2.49
C ALA A 174 -11.94 31.80 -1.07
N GLY A 175 -11.00 31.50 -0.17
CA GLY A 175 -11.27 31.06 1.20
C GLY A 175 -11.75 29.62 1.35
N ARG A 176 -11.90 28.88 0.26
CA ARG A 176 -12.30 27.46 0.26
C ARG A 176 -11.08 26.58 0.14
N VAL A 177 -11.07 25.48 0.88
CA VAL A 177 -9.99 24.50 0.92
C VAL A 177 -10.34 23.32 0.01
N LEU A 178 -9.44 23.01 -0.90
CA LEU A 178 -9.49 21.80 -1.73
C LEU A 178 -8.35 20.89 -1.30
N GLU A 179 -8.68 19.70 -0.85
CA GLU A 179 -7.68 18.67 -0.60
C GLU A 179 -7.10 18.22 -1.95
N LEU A 180 -5.80 18.34 -2.09
CA LEU A 180 -5.10 17.80 -3.25
C LEU A 180 -4.84 16.31 -2.98
N PRO A 181 -5.27 15.41 -3.87
CA PRO A 181 -4.93 14.01 -3.72
C PRO A 181 -3.40 13.89 -3.73
N GLY A 182 -2.86 13.06 -2.82
CA GLY A 182 -1.44 12.69 -2.88
C GLY A 182 -1.09 12.22 -4.30
N ARG A 183 0.15 12.41 -4.73
CA ARG A 183 0.58 11.85 -6.02
C ARG A 183 0.12 10.41 -6.06
N ARG A 184 -0.66 10.03 -7.07
CA ARG A 184 -0.89 8.62 -7.36
C ARG A 184 0.51 8.03 -7.59
N GLY A 185 1.06 7.42 -6.56
CA GLY A 185 2.32 6.72 -6.68
C GLY A 185 2.17 5.74 -7.84
N ALA A 186 3.09 5.76 -8.79
CA ALA A 186 3.25 4.59 -9.62
C ALA A 186 3.38 3.41 -8.64
N PRO A 187 2.61 2.33 -8.80
CA PRO A 187 2.73 1.18 -7.91
C PRO A 187 4.20 0.81 -7.88
N ASP A 188 4.78 0.72 -6.68
CA ASP A 188 6.15 0.24 -6.49
C ASP A 188 6.28 -1.04 -7.35
N GLU A 189 7.19 -1.04 -8.32
CA GLU A 189 7.32 -2.15 -9.27
C GLU A 189 7.54 -3.49 -8.52
N ASP A 190 8.18 -3.44 -7.35
CA ASP A 190 8.36 -4.62 -6.49
C ASP A 190 7.03 -5.17 -5.96
N LEU A 191 6.05 -4.32 -5.68
CA LEU A 191 4.71 -4.76 -5.27
C LEU A 191 3.96 -5.50 -6.38
N ARG A 192 4.32 -5.29 -7.65
CA ARG A 192 3.70 -5.91 -8.83
C ARG A 192 4.44 -7.17 -9.33
N ARG A 193 5.49 -7.60 -8.64
CA ARG A 193 6.23 -8.82 -8.99
C ARG A 193 5.58 -10.05 -8.37
N HIS A 194 5.01 -10.92 -9.19
CA HIS A 194 4.33 -12.14 -8.76
C HIS A 194 5.09 -13.41 -9.13
N GLY A 195 4.63 -14.56 -8.58
CA GLY A 195 5.34 -15.84 -8.69
C GLY A 195 5.49 -16.39 -10.11
N ASP A 196 4.55 -16.09 -10.98
CA ASP A 196 4.54 -16.52 -12.38
C ASP A 196 5.72 -15.96 -13.20
N THR A 197 6.23 -14.76 -12.83
CA THR A 197 7.40 -14.16 -13.51
C THR A 197 8.70 -14.91 -13.26
N PHE A 198 8.73 -15.84 -12.32
CA PHE A 198 9.91 -16.63 -11.97
C PHE A 198 9.94 -18.01 -12.65
N VAL A 199 8.88 -18.42 -13.34
CA VAL A 199 8.74 -19.73 -13.98
C VAL A 199 8.99 -19.63 -15.48
N ARG A 200 9.82 -20.55 -16.01
CA ARG A 200 10.04 -20.72 -17.45
C ARG A 200 9.35 -21.98 -17.95
N PRO A 201 9.02 -22.08 -19.23
CA PRO A 201 8.54 -23.34 -19.81
C PRO A 201 9.53 -24.48 -19.53
N GLY A 202 9.03 -25.57 -18.94
CA GLY A 202 9.83 -26.76 -18.59
C GLY A 202 10.41 -26.78 -17.18
N ASP A 203 10.33 -25.68 -16.42
CA ASP A 203 10.75 -25.66 -15.01
C ASP A 203 9.84 -26.53 -14.14
N ALA A 204 10.43 -27.17 -13.14
CA ALA A 204 9.68 -27.70 -11.99
C ALA A 204 9.18 -26.51 -11.16
N ASP A 205 7.89 -26.19 -11.29
CA ASP A 205 7.28 -24.98 -10.71
C ASP A 205 6.95 -25.16 -9.22
N HIS A 206 7.76 -24.57 -8.36
CA HIS A 206 7.51 -24.38 -6.93
C HIS A 206 7.32 -22.88 -6.56
N ALA A 207 7.12 -21.99 -7.57
CA ALA A 207 6.94 -20.56 -7.38
C ALA A 207 5.46 -20.14 -7.37
N VAL A 208 4.64 -20.72 -8.24
CA VAL A 208 3.20 -20.38 -8.37
C VAL A 208 2.36 -21.20 -7.41
N ASN A 209 1.55 -20.53 -6.59
CA ASN A 209 0.77 -21.14 -5.51
C ASN A 209 -0.56 -21.78 -5.98
N VAL A 210 -0.55 -22.58 -7.02
CA VAL A 210 -1.69 -23.41 -7.42
C VAL A 210 -1.47 -24.84 -6.95
N VAL A 211 -2.54 -25.58 -6.66
CA VAL A 211 -2.42 -27.00 -6.30
C VAL A 211 -1.91 -27.83 -7.48
N ASN A 212 -1.30 -28.96 -7.16
CA ASN A 212 -0.77 -29.89 -8.15
C ASN A 212 -1.90 -30.71 -8.85
N GLY A 213 -1.64 -31.20 -10.08
CA GLY A 213 -2.52 -32.10 -10.81
C GLY A 213 -3.51 -31.44 -11.77
N GLY A 214 -3.51 -30.10 -11.86
CA GLY A 214 -4.41 -29.38 -12.76
C GLY A 214 -5.88 -29.39 -12.32
N PRO A 215 -6.80 -28.83 -13.14
CA PRO A 215 -8.21 -28.72 -12.78
C PRO A 215 -8.88 -30.10 -12.69
N PRO A 216 -9.74 -30.33 -11.68
CA PRO A 216 -10.48 -31.58 -11.52
C PRO A 216 -11.36 -31.92 -12.72
N ALA A 217 -11.70 -33.21 -12.93
CA ALA A 217 -12.52 -33.65 -14.06
C ALA A 217 -13.91 -32.98 -14.08
N TRP A 218 -14.58 -32.92 -12.93
CA TRP A 218 -15.88 -32.28 -12.79
C TRP A 218 -15.85 -30.79 -13.16
N LEU A 219 -14.73 -30.11 -12.89
CA LEU A 219 -14.56 -28.71 -13.26
C LEU A 219 -14.39 -28.56 -14.78
N ARG A 220 -13.57 -29.41 -15.41
CA ARG A 220 -13.41 -29.40 -16.88
C ARG A 220 -14.74 -29.61 -17.58
N GLU A 221 -15.59 -30.52 -17.07
CA GLU A 221 -16.93 -30.73 -17.60
C GLU A 221 -17.84 -29.51 -17.42
N ALA A 222 -17.82 -28.87 -16.26
CA ALA A 222 -18.58 -27.64 -16.01
C ALA A 222 -18.16 -26.49 -16.96
N LEU A 223 -16.84 -26.34 -17.17
CA LEU A 223 -16.32 -25.35 -18.10
C LEU A 223 -16.71 -25.64 -19.56
N ALA A 224 -16.71 -26.91 -19.98
CA ALA A 224 -17.09 -27.29 -21.33
C ALA A 224 -18.59 -27.03 -21.62
N ARG A 225 -19.43 -26.94 -20.60
CA ARG A 225 -20.88 -26.64 -20.72
C ARG A 225 -21.20 -25.15 -20.59
N ALA A 226 -20.20 -24.30 -20.24
CA ALA A 226 -20.44 -22.88 -20.04
C ALA A 226 -20.81 -22.18 -21.36
N ASP A 227 -21.89 -21.42 -21.35
CA ASP A 227 -22.32 -20.62 -22.51
C ASP A 227 -21.51 -19.32 -22.57
N VAL A 228 -20.59 -19.25 -23.52
CA VAL A 228 -19.75 -18.05 -23.78
C VAL A 228 -20.32 -17.12 -24.86
N THR A 229 -21.52 -17.45 -25.42
CA THR A 229 -22.15 -16.69 -26.50
C THR A 229 -23.03 -15.54 -25.98
N ARG A 230 -23.27 -15.49 -24.67
CA ARG A 230 -24.08 -14.46 -24.01
C ARG A 230 -23.27 -13.71 -22.97
N TYR A 231 -23.73 -12.51 -22.63
CA TYR A 231 -23.18 -11.79 -21.48
C TYR A 231 -23.32 -12.64 -20.21
N PRO A 232 -22.26 -12.72 -19.37
CA PRO A 232 -22.26 -13.56 -18.19
C PRO A 232 -23.30 -13.11 -17.16
N ALA A 233 -24.06 -14.06 -16.59
CA ALA A 233 -25.07 -13.83 -15.57
C ALA A 233 -24.62 -14.40 -14.22
N GLU A 234 -24.50 -13.57 -13.20
CA GLU A 234 -23.94 -13.93 -11.89
C GLU A 234 -24.92 -14.69 -10.98
N ARG A 235 -26.23 -14.73 -11.32
CA ARG A 235 -27.28 -15.20 -10.42
C ARG A 235 -27.05 -16.63 -9.91
N ALA A 236 -26.65 -17.55 -10.78
CA ALA A 236 -26.40 -18.93 -10.39
C ALA A 236 -25.20 -19.05 -9.44
N ALA A 237 -24.09 -18.38 -9.75
CA ALA A 237 -22.89 -18.38 -8.94
C ALA A 237 -23.12 -17.73 -7.56
N THR A 238 -23.82 -16.59 -7.52
CA THR A 238 -24.15 -15.92 -6.24
C THR A 238 -25.06 -16.77 -5.37
N ALA A 239 -26.08 -17.43 -5.96
CA ALA A 239 -26.97 -18.31 -5.21
C ALA A 239 -26.24 -19.54 -4.65
N ALA A 240 -25.40 -20.20 -5.45
CA ALA A 240 -24.64 -21.39 -5.02
C ALA A 240 -23.62 -21.04 -3.92
N LEU A 241 -22.87 -19.94 -4.07
CA LEU A 241 -21.92 -19.47 -3.05
C LEU A 241 -22.62 -19.03 -1.76
N ALA A 242 -23.77 -18.37 -1.88
CA ALA A 242 -24.57 -17.98 -0.72
C ALA A 242 -25.02 -19.23 0.06
N ALA A 243 -25.55 -20.25 -0.63
CA ALA A 243 -25.93 -21.52 -0.02
C ALA A 243 -24.74 -22.22 0.67
N ARG A 244 -23.56 -22.26 0.00
CA ARG A 244 -22.34 -22.86 0.58
C ARG A 244 -21.92 -22.20 1.90
N HIS A 245 -22.02 -20.88 1.99
CA HIS A 245 -21.56 -20.12 3.16
C HIS A 245 -22.65 -19.78 4.17
N GLY A 246 -23.90 -20.17 3.93
CA GLY A 246 -25.04 -19.80 4.79
C GLY A 246 -25.33 -18.30 4.76
N ARG A 247 -25.13 -17.66 3.60
CA ARG A 247 -25.31 -16.22 3.36
C ARG A 247 -26.48 -15.96 2.40
N GLU A 248 -26.83 -14.69 2.22
CA GLU A 248 -27.81 -14.30 1.21
C GLU A 248 -27.10 -13.98 -0.13
N PRO A 249 -27.75 -14.21 -1.30
CA PRO A 249 -27.14 -13.88 -2.59
C PRO A 249 -26.67 -12.42 -2.71
N GLY A 250 -27.36 -11.49 -2.03
CA GLY A 250 -26.99 -10.09 -1.97
C GLY A 250 -25.68 -9.79 -1.25
N GLU A 251 -25.15 -10.71 -0.45
CA GLU A 251 -23.89 -10.59 0.29
C GLU A 251 -22.68 -11.11 -0.51
N ILE A 252 -22.91 -11.78 -1.66
CA ILE A 252 -21.87 -12.36 -2.51
C ILE A 252 -21.58 -11.44 -3.69
N VAL A 253 -20.31 -11.10 -3.90
CA VAL A 253 -19.82 -10.29 -5.04
C VAL A 253 -18.79 -11.11 -5.82
N PRO A 254 -19.17 -11.77 -6.91
CA PRO A 254 -18.19 -12.43 -7.79
C PRO A 254 -17.18 -11.43 -8.31
N THR A 255 -15.91 -11.82 -8.43
CA THR A 255 -14.82 -10.96 -8.91
C THR A 255 -13.89 -11.71 -9.84
N ASN A 256 -13.17 -10.97 -10.69
CA ASN A 256 -12.18 -11.51 -11.62
C ASN A 256 -10.88 -11.91 -10.86
N GLY A 257 -11.01 -12.91 -9.99
CA GLY A 257 -10.05 -13.30 -8.97
C GLY A 257 -10.10 -12.40 -7.73
N ALA A 258 -9.45 -12.84 -6.65
CA ALA A 258 -9.33 -12.07 -5.41
C ALA A 258 -8.66 -10.71 -5.63
N ALA A 259 -7.74 -10.60 -6.59
CA ALA A 259 -7.07 -9.34 -6.89
C ALA A 259 -8.07 -8.22 -7.26
N GLU A 260 -9.10 -8.50 -8.08
CA GLU A 260 -10.12 -7.49 -8.37
C GLU A 260 -10.84 -7.05 -7.09
N ALA A 261 -11.22 -7.99 -6.21
CA ALA A 261 -11.87 -7.63 -4.95
C ALA A 261 -11.03 -6.66 -4.11
N LEU A 262 -9.71 -6.89 -4.02
CA LEU A 262 -8.78 -6.01 -3.31
C LEU A 262 -8.66 -4.64 -3.99
N TRP A 263 -8.65 -4.58 -5.33
CA TRP A 263 -8.62 -3.33 -6.09
C TRP A 263 -9.91 -2.52 -6.01
N LEU A 264 -11.04 -3.16 -5.73
CA LEU A 264 -12.31 -2.47 -5.51
C LEU A 264 -12.38 -1.76 -4.15
N LEU A 265 -11.65 -2.23 -3.12
CA LEU A 265 -11.72 -1.69 -1.76
C LEU A 265 -11.50 -0.17 -1.70
N PRO A 266 -10.39 0.40 -2.22
CA PRO A 266 -10.17 1.84 -2.12
C PRO A 266 -11.20 2.66 -2.88
N ALA A 267 -11.68 2.20 -4.04
CA ALA A 267 -12.70 2.88 -4.82
C ALA A 267 -14.07 2.86 -4.15
N ALA A 268 -14.46 1.73 -3.53
CA ALA A 268 -15.73 1.53 -2.88
C ALA A 268 -15.81 2.21 -1.51
N LEU A 269 -14.78 2.05 -0.68
CA LEU A 269 -14.78 2.45 0.72
C LEU A 269 -14.21 3.85 0.95
N ARG A 270 -13.33 4.32 0.05
CA ARG A 270 -12.67 5.64 0.11
C ARG A 270 -12.04 5.91 1.49
N PRO A 271 -11.19 5.01 1.98
CA PRO A 271 -10.62 5.15 3.30
C PRO A 271 -9.70 6.38 3.36
N ARG A 272 -9.66 7.04 4.53
CA ARG A 272 -8.74 8.15 4.81
C ARG A 272 -7.39 7.64 5.27
N HIS A 273 -7.39 6.54 6.03
CA HIS A 273 -6.19 5.88 6.53
C HIS A 273 -6.37 4.36 6.47
N ALA A 274 -5.66 3.72 5.56
CA ALA A 274 -5.64 2.28 5.45
C ALA A 274 -4.41 1.66 6.11
N VAL A 275 -4.55 0.43 6.59
CA VAL A 275 -3.46 -0.40 7.09
C VAL A 275 -3.38 -1.67 6.26
N CYS A 276 -2.19 -2.02 5.79
CA CYS A 276 -1.87 -3.35 5.28
C CYS A 276 -0.98 -4.09 6.29
N VAL A 277 -1.44 -5.27 6.74
CA VAL A 277 -0.67 -6.11 7.65
C VAL A 277 0.27 -7.00 6.84
N HIS A 278 1.57 -6.73 6.92
CA HIS A 278 2.64 -7.40 6.16
C HIS A 278 3.44 -8.41 7.03
N PRO A 279 4.14 -9.37 6.40
CA PRO A 279 4.18 -9.64 4.97
C PRO A 279 2.82 -10.17 4.47
N ALA A 280 2.36 -9.67 3.33
CA ALA A 280 1.07 -10.02 2.73
C ALA A 280 1.12 -10.00 1.21
N PHE A 281 0.04 -10.49 0.56
CA PHE A 281 -0.17 -10.31 -0.86
C PHE A 281 -0.26 -8.81 -1.19
N THR A 282 0.60 -8.34 -2.08
CA THR A 282 0.92 -6.92 -2.24
C THR A 282 -0.10 -6.12 -3.06
N GLU A 283 -1.09 -6.79 -3.68
CA GLU A 283 -2.07 -6.10 -4.54
C GLU A 283 -3.01 -5.14 -3.77
N ALA A 284 -3.30 -5.42 -2.48
CA ALA A 284 -4.08 -4.48 -1.66
C ALA A 284 -3.31 -3.19 -1.42
N ASP A 285 -2.03 -3.30 -1.06
CA ASP A 285 -1.13 -2.15 -0.85
C ASP A 285 -0.97 -1.36 -2.16
N ALA A 286 -0.71 -2.05 -3.29
CA ALA A 286 -0.62 -1.43 -4.61
C ALA A 286 -1.93 -0.70 -5.01
N ALA A 287 -3.09 -1.27 -4.72
CA ALA A 287 -4.38 -0.66 -5.00
C ALA A 287 -4.61 0.61 -4.18
N LEU A 288 -4.31 0.57 -2.88
CA LEU A 288 -4.43 1.73 -1.99
C LEU A 288 -3.52 2.87 -2.42
N LEU A 289 -2.25 2.57 -2.73
CA LEU A 289 -1.28 3.55 -3.25
C LEU A 289 -1.74 4.14 -4.59
N ALA A 290 -2.23 3.31 -5.52
CA ALA A 290 -2.73 3.76 -6.81
C ALA A 290 -3.95 4.71 -6.70
N HIS A 291 -4.71 4.61 -5.62
CA HIS A 291 -5.83 5.50 -5.31
C HIS A 291 -5.44 6.69 -4.42
N GLY A 292 -4.15 6.85 -4.09
CA GLY A 292 -3.66 7.95 -3.24
C GLY A 292 -4.12 7.86 -1.79
N VAL A 293 -4.44 6.66 -1.30
CA VAL A 293 -4.86 6.44 0.09
C VAL A 293 -3.62 6.47 0.98
N ARG A 294 -3.68 7.23 2.08
CA ARG A 294 -2.67 7.14 3.14
C ARG A 294 -2.64 5.70 3.67
N THR A 295 -1.50 5.02 3.51
CA THR A 295 -1.36 3.61 3.87
C THR A 295 -0.22 3.41 4.86
N THR A 296 -0.51 2.76 5.99
CA THR A 296 0.49 2.31 6.96
C THR A 296 0.71 0.81 6.81
N ARG A 297 1.97 0.38 6.76
CA ARG A 297 2.37 -1.03 6.74
C ARG A 297 2.68 -1.48 8.17
N VAL A 298 1.86 -2.36 8.73
CA VAL A 298 2.09 -2.99 10.04
C VAL A 298 2.81 -4.32 9.80
N GLN A 299 3.99 -4.48 10.41
CA GLN A 299 4.80 -5.68 10.23
C GLN A 299 4.46 -6.75 11.27
N ARG A 300 4.31 -8.00 10.84
CA ARG A 300 4.25 -9.17 11.72
C ARG A 300 5.67 -9.58 12.12
N ASP A 301 5.83 -10.04 13.34
CA ASP A 301 7.11 -10.45 13.90
C ASP A 301 7.46 -11.89 13.47
N PRO A 302 8.58 -12.12 12.75
CA PRO A 302 9.03 -13.45 12.37
C PRO A 302 9.40 -14.32 13.58
N GLU A 303 9.81 -13.74 14.71
CA GLU A 303 10.12 -14.49 15.94
C GLU A 303 8.84 -14.95 16.67
N ARG A 304 7.69 -14.45 16.28
CA ARG A 304 6.36 -14.90 16.74
C ARG A 304 5.60 -15.63 15.63
N ASP A 305 6.32 -16.33 14.73
CA ASP A 305 5.75 -17.04 13.58
C ASP A 305 4.80 -16.19 12.73
N PHE A 306 5.10 -14.91 12.60
CA PHE A 306 4.26 -13.94 11.88
C PHE A 306 2.81 -13.88 12.43
N ALA A 307 2.60 -14.09 13.71
CA ALA A 307 1.29 -13.92 14.35
C ALA A 307 0.78 -12.48 14.19
N LEU A 308 -0.54 -12.31 14.10
CA LEU A 308 -1.17 -11.01 14.05
C LEU A 308 -1.08 -10.34 15.44
N ASP A 309 -0.67 -9.08 15.46
CA ASP A 309 -0.78 -8.22 16.64
C ASP A 309 -1.83 -7.12 16.37
N PRO A 310 -3.07 -7.29 16.85
CA PRO A 310 -4.09 -6.27 16.71
C PRO A 310 -3.75 -4.93 17.36
N GLY A 311 -2.90 -4.94 18.42
CA GLY A 311 -2.47 -3.75 19.14
C GLY A 311 -1.50 -2.87 18.34
N ALA A 312 -0.83 -3.42 17.32
CA ALA A 312 0.05 -2.67 16.44
C ALA A 312 -0.69 -1.83 15.39
N VAL A 313 -2.01 -2.05 15.22
CA VAL A 313 -2.81 -1.32 14.22
C VAL A 313 -3.23 0.04 14.76
N PRO A 314 -2.88 1.16 14.09
CA PRO A 314 -3.26 2.51 14.50
C PRO A 314 -4.76 2.66 14.75
N GLU A 315 -5.14 3.38 15.80
CA GLU A 315 -6.55 3.54 16.17
C GLU A 315 -7.36 4.32 15.14
N ASP A 316 -6.72 5.27 14.43
CA ASP A 316 -7.33 6.13 13.40
C ASP A 316 -7.45 5.45 12.02
N ALA A 317 -7.01 4.19 11.88
CA ALA A 317 -7.20 3.44 10.65
C ALA A 317 -8.68 3.08 10.44
N ASP A 318 -9.23 3.46 9.29
CA ASP A 318 -10.62 3.18 8.89
C ASP A 318 -10.75 2.01 7.90
N LEU A 319 -9.63 1.49 7.37
CA LEU A 319 -9.55 0.24 6.65
C LEU A 319 -8.33 -0.57 7.11
N VAL A 320 -8.52 -1.85 7.41
CA VAL A 320 -7.41 -2.80 7.67
C VAL A 320 -7.51 -3.96 6.69
N VAL A 321 -6.43 -4.23 5.96
CA VAL A 321 -6.32 -5.40 5.08
C VAL A 321 -5.36 -6.40 5.69
N VAL A 322 -5.82 -7.63 5.88
CA VAL A 322 -5.06 -8.71 6.52
C VAL A 322 -5.28 -10.04 5.80
N GLY A 323 -4.20 -10.79 5.53
CA GLY A 323 -4.27 -12.14 4.96
C GLY A 323 -4.46 -13.21 6.04
N ASN A 324 -5.36 -14.18 5.81
CA ASN A 324 -5.59 -15.33 6.68
C ASN A 324 -6.07 -16.57 5.87
N PRO A 325 -5.20 -17.56 5.55
CA PRO A 325 -3.76 -17.58 5.77
C PRO A 325 -3.00 -16.46 5.04
N ALA A 326 -1.97 -15.90 5.68
CA ALA A 326 -1.17 -14.85 5.10
C ALA A 326 -0.22 -15.38 4.00
N SER A 327 -0.02 -14.64 2.94
CA SER A 327 1.00 -14.93 1.93
C SER A 327 2.09 -13.84 2.01
N PRO A 328 3.38 -14.18 2.13
CA PRO A 328 4.01 -15.47 1.84
C PRO A 328 4.27 -16.36 3.06
N SER A 329 3.92 -15.97 4.29
CA SER A 329 4.26 -16.73 5.50
C SER A 329 3.44 -18.03 5.64
N GLY A 330 2.19 -18.05 5.16
CA GLY A 330 1.26 -19.15 5.37
C GLY A 330 0.62 -19.16 6.75
N THR A 331 0.90 -18.16 7.58
CA THR A 331 0.38 -18.05 8.95
C THR A 331 -1.14 -17.96 8.96
N LEU A 332 -1.76 -18.80 9.76
CA LEU A 332 -3.19 -18.84 10.01
C LEU A 332 -3.47 -18.42 11.45
N GLY A 333 -4.13 -17.30 11.63
CA GLY A 333 -4.62 -16.83 12.92
C GLY A 333 -6.05 -17.31 13.21
N PRO A 334 -6.43 -17.42 14.49
CA PRO A 334 -7.81 -17.70 14.88
C PRO A 334 -8.71 -16.51 14.56
N ALA A 335 -10.01 -16.77 14.34
CA ALA A 335 -11.01 -15.73 14.09
C ALA A 335 -11.02 -14.62 15.15
N SER A 336 -10.73 -14.96 16.42
CA SER A 336 -10.67 -14.00 17.53
C SER A 336 -9.63 -12.90 17.36
N GLU A 337 -8.47 -13.19 16.75
CA GLU A 337 -7.45 -12.19 16.47
C GLU A 337 -7.91 -11.22 15.37
N LEU A 338 -8.58 -11.72 14.34
CA LEU A 338 -9.17 -10.89 13.30
C LEU A 338 -10.27 -9.99 13.85
N LEU A 339 -11.13 -10.55 14.72
CA LEU A 339 -12.21 -9.80 15.37
C LEU A 339 -11.70 -8.73 16.33
N ALA A 340 -10.52 -8.91 16.93
CA ALA A 340 -9.88 -7.92 17.78
C ALA A 340 -9.43 -6.65 17.03
N LEU A 341 -9.36 -6.69 15.71
CA LEU A 341 -9.11 -5.52 14.85
C LEU A 341 -10.32 -4.56 14.77
N ARG A 342 -11.53 -5.03 15.10
CA ARG A 342 -12.76 -4.25 14.91
C ARG A 342 -12.80 -3.02 15.79
N ARG A 343 -13.22 -1.91 15.21
CA ARG A 343 -13.45 -0.61 15.87
C ARG A 343 -14.63 0.09 15.18
N PRO A 344 -15.37 0.96 15.85
CA PRO A 344 -16.39 1.79 15.21
C PRO A 344 -15.82 2.57 14.02
N GLY A 345 -16.48 2.48 12.86
CA GLY A 345 -16.06 3.19 11.64
C GLY A 345 -14.89 2.56 10.87
N ARG A 346 -14.37 1.40 11.31
CA ARG A 346 -13.31 0.66 10.64
C ARG A 346 -13.89 -0.53 9.89
N VAL A 347 -13.49 -0.69 8.62
CA VAL A 347 -13.75 -1.90 7.84
C VAL A 347 -12.52 -2.81 7.88
N ILE A 348 -12.74 -4.13 8.04
CA ILE A 348 -11.70 -5.14 7.98
C ILE A 348 -11.88 -5.94 6.68
N ALA A 349 -10.89 -5.94 5.80
CA ALA A 349 -10.83 -6.80 4.63
C ALA A 349 -9.89 -7.97 4.92
N VAL A 350 -10.44 -9.18 4.97
CA VAL A 350 -9.68 -10.41 5.21
C VAL A 350 -9.44 -11.11 3.88
N ASP A 351 -8.18 -11.20 3.47
CA ASP A 351 -7.78 -11.97 2.30
C ASP A 351 -7.67 -13.46 2.67
N GLU A 352 -8.72 -14.20 2.39
CA GLU A 352 -8.84 -15.64 2.57
C GLU A 352 -8.58 -16.43 1.27
N ALA A 353 -7.71 -15.93 0.38
CA ALA A 353 -7.45 -16.55 -0.92
C ALA A 353 -6.86 -17.97 -0.83
N PHE A 354 -6.37 -18.39 0.33
CA PHE A 354 -5.85 -19.73 0.59
C PHE A 354 -6.73 -20.54 1.55
N MET A 355 -7.83 -20.00 2.02
CA MET A 355 -8.68 -20.65 3.03
C MET A 355 -9.34 -21.95 2.53
N ASP A 356 -9.68 -22.02 1.23
CA ASP A 356 -10.18 -23.26 0.61
C ASP A 356 -9.14 -24.40 0.55
N LEU A 357 -7.90 -24.16 0.99
CA LEU A 357 -6.83 -25.15 1.14
C LEU A 357 -6.53 -25.49 2.61
N VAL A 358 -7.30 -24.92 3.53
CA VAL A 358 -7.22 -25.20 4.97
C VAL A 358 -8.31 -26.20 5.33
N PRO A 359 -7.98 -27.41 5.81
CA PRO A 359 -8.98 -28.39 6.24
C PRO A 359 -9.95 -27.78 7.27
N GLY A 360 -11.26 -27.93 7.00
CA GLY A 360 -12.31 -27.38 7.85
C GLY A 360 -12.45 -25.86 7.85
N GLU A 361 -11.67 -25.12 7.06
CA GLU A 361 -11.67 -23.65 6.95
C GLU A 361 -11.55 -22.96 8.34
N SER A 362 -10.72 -23.51 9.24
CA SER A 362 -10.58 -22.99 10.60
C SER A 362 -10.06 -21.54 10.58
N GLY A 363 -10.66 -20.67 11.41
CA GLY A 363 -10.29 -19.24 11.47
C GLY A 363 -10.90 -18.36 10.38
N SER A 364 -11.75 -18.90 9.49
CA SER A 364 -12.48 -18.14 8.47
C SER A 364 -13.58 -17.29 9.07
N LEU A 365 -13.74 -16.05 8.56
CA LEU A 365 -14.87 -15.17 8.89
C LEU A 365 -16.02 -15.23 7.86
N VAL A 366 -15.94 -16.08 6.84
CA VAL A 366 -16.90 -16.09 5.73
C VAL A 366 -18.35 -16.35 6.17
N ARG A 367 -18.55 -17.09 7.26
CA ARG A 367 -19.88 -17.41 7.82
C ARG A 367 -20.35 -16.39 8.86
N GLU A 368 -19.48 -15.53 9.33
CA GLU A 368 -19.79 -14.51 10.34
C GLU A 368 -20.57 -13.35 9.70
N ARG A 369 -21.74 -13.00 10.29
CA ARG A 369 -22.58 -11.90 9.80
C ARG A 369 -22.19 -10.60 10.48
N LEU A 370 -21.18 -9.93 9.92
CA LEU A 370 -20.57 -8.72 10.46
C LEU A 370 -20.71 -7.58 9.44
N ASP A 371 -21.17 -6.41 9.91
CA ASP A 371 -21.45 -5.27 9.05
C ASP A 371 -20.18 -4.53 8.58
N ASP A 372 -19.05 -4.77 9.23
CA ASP A 372 -17.77 -4.11 9.07
C ASP A 372 -16.66 -5.04 8.53
N VAL A 373 -17.01 -6.22 8.00
CA VAL A 373 -16.05 -7.20 7.47
C VAL A 373 -16.33 -7.51 6.00
N VAL A 374 -15.26 -7.51 5.20
CA VAL A 374 -15.24 -8.02 3.83
C VAL A 374 -14.29 -9.20 3.78
N VAL A 375 -14.79 -10.38 3.44
CA VAL A 375 -13.98 -11.58 3.23
C VAL A 375 -13.74 -11.77 1.73
N VAL A 376 -12.47 -11.86 1.32
CA VAL A 376 -12.08 -12.06 -0.08
C VAL A 376 -11.63 -13.49 -0.28
N ARG A 377 -12.21 -14.19 -1.24
CA ARG A 377 -11.95 -15.60 -1.56
C ARG A 377 -11.41 -15.79 -2.97
N SER A 378 -10.60 -16.82 -3.17
CA SER A 378 -10.05 -17.20 -4.46
C SER A 378 -10.04 -18.71 -4.66
N LEU A 379 -10.85 -19.21 -5.57
CA LEU A 379 -10.79 -20.60 -5.98
C LEU A 379 -9.71 -20.88 -7.05
N THR A 380 -9.03 -19.86 -7.53
CA THR A 380 -7.93 -19.93 -8.51
C THR A 380 -6.86 -20.96 -8.08
N LYS A 381 -6.54 -21.01 -6.77
CA LYS A 381 -5.47 -21.84 -6.22
C LYS A 381 -5.94 -23.28 -6.04
N ALA A 382 -7.08 -23.46 -5.38
CA ALA A 382 -7.65 -24.78 -5.07
C ALA A 382 -8.10 -25.54 -6.33
N LEU A 383 -8.55 -24.84 -7.36
CA LEU A 383 -9.01 -25.45 -8.61
C LEU A 383 -7.91 -25.57 -9.69
N ALA A 384 -6.70 -25.09 -9.43
CA ALA A 384 -5.59 -25.05 -10.39
C ALA A 384 -5.94 -24.36 -11.73
N VAL A 385 -6.65 -23.23 -11.66
CA VAL A 385 -7.13 -22.49 -12.85
C VAL A 385 -6.74 -21.01 -12.82
N PRO A 386 -5.44 -20.68 -12.77
CA PRO A 386 -4.98 -19.28 -12.63
C PRO A 386 -5.45 -18.39 -13.78
N GLY A 387 -5.59 -18.94 -15.00
CA GLY A 387 -6.03 -18.21 -16.17
C GLY A 387 -7.52 -17.86 -16.19
N LEU A 388 -8.37 -18.55 -15.42
CA LEU A 388 -9.81 -18.28 -15.38
C LEU A 388 -10.19 -17.09 -14.50
N ARG A 389 -9.34 -16.72 -13.55
CA ARG A 389 -9.57 -15.60 -12.61
C ARG A 389 -10.84 -15.81 -11.77
N VAL A 390 -10.86 -16.82 -10.91
CA VAL A 390 -12.02 -17.23 -10.12
C VAL A 390 -11.92 -16.72 -8.70
N GLY A 391 -12.75 -15.75 -8.32
CA GLY A 391 -12.78 -15.16 -6.98
C GLY A 391 -14.12 -14.51 -6.65
N TYR A 392 -14.29 -14.14 -5.39
CA TYR A 392 -15.47 -13.44 -4.90
C TYR A 392 -15.18 -12.76 -3.56
N ALA A 393 -15.99 -11.76 -3.23
CA ALA A 393 -16.05 -11.19 -1.89
C ALA A 393 -17.37 -11.55 -1.22
N VAL A 394 -17.34 -11.69 0.11
CA VAL A 394 -18.51 -11.88 0.98
C VAL A 394 -18.53 -10.75 1.99
N ALA A 395 -19.62 -10.01 2.06
CA ALA A 395 -19.78 -8.88 2.96
C ALA A 395 -21.25 -8.63 3.28
N ALA A 396 -21.53 -7.88 4.34
CA ALA A 396 -22.89 -7.41 4.62
C ALA A 396 -23.49 -6.66 3.42
N PRO A 397 -24.84 -6.65 3.26
CA PRO A 397 -25.48 -6.11 2.06
C PRO A 397 -25.05 -4.69 1.68
N ALA A 398 -24.82 -3.80 2.67
CA ALA A 398 -24.38 -2.42 2.43
C ALA A 398 -22.96 -2.37 1.82
N LEU A 399 -22.00 -3.11 2.39
CA LEU A 399 -20.63 -3.18 1.87
C LEU A 399 -20.58 -3.89 0.51
N ALA A 400 -21.35 -4.97 0.34
CA ALA A 400 -21.47 -5.67 -0.94
C ALA A 400 -22.03 -4.76 -2.04
N ALA A 401 -23.01 -3.90 -1.72
CA ALA A 401 -23.56 -2.92 -2.64
C ALA A 401 -22.52 -1.86 -3.03
N GLN A 402 -21.71 -1.37 -2.08
CA GLN A 402 -20.62 -0.43 -2.37
C GLN A 402 -19.58 -1.05 -3.31
N LEU A 403 -19.15 -2.30 -3.07
CA LEU A 403 -18.22 -3.01 -3.97
C LEU A 403 -18.81 -3.16 -5.39
N ARG A 404 -20.09 -3.55 -5.50
CA ARG A 404 -20.75 -3.65 -6.81
C ARG A 404 -20.85 -2.31 -7.53
N SER A 405 -21.04 -1.20 -6.81
CA SER A 405 -21.25 0.12 -7.42
C SER A 405 -20.03 0.63 -8.21
N VAL A 406 -18.83 0.18 -7.85
CA VAL A 406 -17.57 0.58 -8.49
C VAL A 406 -16.98 -0.51 -9.39
N ARG A 407 -17.56 -1.72 -9.37
CA ARG A 407 -17.11 -2.83 -10.20
C ARG A 407 -17.63 -2.66 -11.64
N PRO A 408 -16.78 -2.88 -12.66
CA PRO A 408 -17.23 -2.86 -14.06
C PRO A 408 -18.34 -3.91 -14.31
N PRO A 409 -19.35 -3.61 -15.14
CA PRO A 409 -20.31 -4.61 -15.57
C PRO A 409 -19.60 -5.80 -16.23
N TRP A 410 -20.11 -7.02 -15.96
CA TRP A 410 -19.58 -8.26 -16.54
C TRP A 410 -18.09 -8.52 -16.32
N SER A 411 -17.52 -8.03 -15.21
CA SER A 411 -16.11 -8.24 -14.89
C SER A 411 -15.71 -9.72 -14.78
N CYS A 412 -16.65 -10.58 -14.35
CA CYS A 412 -16.46 -12.02 -14.32
C CYS A 412 -16.89 -12.67 -15.63
N ASN A 413 -16.00 -13.43 -16.25
CA ASN A 413 -16.33 -14.18 -17.48
C ASN A 413 -17.22 -15.40 -17.19
N ALA A 414 -17.90 -15.93 -18.21
CA ALA A 414 -18.83 -17.04 -18.08
C ALA A 414 -18.18 -18.32 -17.52
N LEU A 415 -16.92 -18.60 -17.89
CA LEU A 415 -16.17 -19.76 -17.40
C LEU A 415 -15.87 -19.64 -15.90
N ALA A 416 -15.49 -18.43 -15.45
CA ALA A 416 -15.27 -18.18 -14.02
C ALA A 416 -16.55 -18.37 -13.20
N LEU A 417 -17.69 -17.87 -13.69
CA LEU A 417 -18.99 -18.05 -13.03
C LEU A 417 -19.43 -19.53 -13.00
N ALA A 418 -19.20 -20.27 -14.09
CA ALA A 418 -19.44 -21.71 -14.12
C ALA A 418 -18.55 -22.46 -13.10
N ALA A 419 -17.28 -22.06 -12.98
CA ALA A 419 -16.36 -22.63 -12.00
C ALA A 419 -16.79 -22.33 -10.56
N LEU A 420 -17.24 -21.09 -10.26
CA LEU A 420 -17.76 -20.70 -8.95
C LEU A 420 -18.99 -21.55 -8.58
N THR A 421 -19.94 -21.69 -9.51
CA THR A 421 -21.14 -22.50 -9.30
C THR A 421 -20.79 -23.96 -9.03
N ALA A 422 -19.99 -24.56 -9.92
CA ALA A 422 -19.62 -25.97 -9.82
C ALA A 422 -18.84 -26.30 -8.54
N ALA A 423 -17.97 -25.40 -8.10
CA ALA A 423 -17.21 -25.56 -6.86
C ALA A 423 -18.09 -25.38 -5.61
N ALA A 424 -19.01 -24.41 -5.62
CA ALA A 424 -19.90 -24.17 -4.49
C ALA A 424 -20.84 -25.37 -4.24
N GLU A 425 -21.22 -26.12 -5.29
CA GLU A 425 -22.07 -27.32 -5.24
C GLU A 425 -21.29 -28.60 -4.84
N ARG A 426 -19.97 -28.52 -4.67
CA ARG A 426 -19.10 -29.68 -4.38
C ARG A 426 -18.16 -29.43 -3.19
N PRO A 427 -18.72 -29.20 -1.99
CA PRO A 427 -17.92 -28.93 -0.79
C PRO A 427 -17.02 -30.12 -0.42
N ASP A 428 -17.44 -31.36 -0.64
CA ASP A 428 -16.68 -32.57 -0.28
C ASP A 428 -15.41 -32.69 -1.13
N GLU A 429 -15.50 -32.44 -2.43
CA GLU A 429 -14.33 -32.45 -3.33
C GLU A 429 -13.33 -31.33 -3.02
N LEU A 430 -13.83 -30.17 -2.58
CA LEU A 430 -12.95 -29.10 -2.09
C LEU A 430 -12.26 -29.48 -0.79
N ALA A 431 -12.97 -30.17 0.12
CA ALA A 431 -12.39 -30.70 1.36
C ALA A 431 -11.29 -31.73 1.06
N GLU A 432 -11.50 -32.65 0.11
CA GLU A 432 -10.47 -33.61 -0.32
C GLU A 432 -9.24 -32.92 -0.92
N ILE A 433 -9.43 -31.84 -1.68
CA ILE A 433 -8.31 -31.02 -2.20
C ILE A 433 -7.55 -30.38 -1.05
N ALA A 434 -8.24 -29.85 -0.04
CA ALA A 434 -7.63 -29.24 1.14
C ALA A 434 -6.79 -30.24 1.94
N GLU A 435 -7.34 -31.43 2.22
CA GLU A 435 -6.65 -32.50 2.97
C GLU A 435 -5.38 -32.98 2.23
N ARG A 436 -5.50 -33.26 0.93
CA ARG A 436 -4.34 -33.66 0.13
C ARG A 436 -3.26 -32.57 0.09
N THR A 437 -3.68 -31.31 -0.06
CA THR A 437 -2.75 -30.17 -0.09
C THR A 437 -2.06 -29.97 1.26
N ALA A 438 -2.77 -30.18 2.36
CA ALA A 438 -2.19 -30.13 3.70
C ALA A 438 -1.16 -31.23 3.91
N ALA A 439 -1.42 -32.46 3.41
CA ALA A 439 -0.47 -33.57 3.46
C ALA A 439 0.81 -33.25 2.63
N ASP A 440 0.66 -32.76 1.38
CA ASP A 440 1.77 -32.38 0.52
C ASP A 440 2.64 -31.26 1.15
N ARG A 441 2.01 -30.28 1.79
CA ARG A 441 2.70 -29.20 2.53
C ARG A 441 3.45 -29.75 3.75
N THR A 442 2.83 -30.65 4.50
CA THR A 442 3.46 -31.25 5.69
C THR A 442 4.70 -32.05 5.32
N ASP A 443 4.63 -32.84 4.22
CA ASP A 443 5.78 -33.54 3.67
C ASP A 443 6.90 -32.59 3.26
N LEU A 444 6.57 -31.49 2.55
CA LEU A 444 7.56 -30.48 2.16
C LEU A 444 8.21 -29.83 3.38
N ALA A 445 7.41 -29.37 4.35
CA ALA A 445 7.90 -28.70 5.55
C ALA A 445 8.85 -29.58 6.36
N ALA A 446 8.52 -30.87 6.54
CA ALA A 446 9.37 -31.82 7.24
C ALA A 446 10.71 -32.04 6.53
N ARG A 447 10.71 -32.14 5.18
CA ARG A 447 11.95 -32.28 4.39
C ARG A 447 12.83 -31.05 4.47
N LEU A 448 12.24 -29.85 4.38
CA LEU A 448 12.99 -28.58 4.44
C LEU A 448 13.57 -28.34 5.83
N ALA A 449 12.81 -28.64 6.89
CA ALA A 449 13.27 -28.51 8.28
C ALA A 449 14.41 -29.48 8.65
N ALA A 450 14.60 -30.57 7.90
CA ALA A 450 15.69 -31.50 8.07
C ALA A 450 17.02 -31.02 7.45
N ILE A 451 17.04 -29.90 6.74
CA ILE A 451 18.24 -29.35 6.09
C ILE A 451 18.88 -28.33 7.01
N ASP A 452 20.12 -28.58 7.42
CA ASP A 452 20.89 -27.64 8.22
C ASP A 452 21.05 -26.29 7.50
N GLY A 453 20.82 -25.18 8.25
CA GLY A 453 20.89 -23.83 7.68
C GLY A 453 19.60 -23.35 6.96
N VAL A 454 18.51 -24.12 7.02
CA VAL A 454 17.20 -23.74 6.52
C VAL A 454 16.23 -23.57 7.68
N ARG A 455 15.77 -22.34 7.91
CA ARG A 455 14.65 -22.05 8.82
C ARG A 455 13.33 -22.17 8.06
N VAL A 456 12.35 -22.84 8.66
CA VAL A 456 11.00 -23.02 8.06
C VAL A 456 9.96 -22.53 9.03
N TRP A 457 9.05 -21.65 8.60
CA TRP A 457 7.92 -21.22 9.43
C TRP A 457 6.69 -22.10 9.25
N PRO A 458 5.86 -22.23 10.30
CA PRO A 458 4.57 -22.92 10.23
C PRO A 458 3.68 -22.30 9.14
N SER A 459 3.02 -23.15 8.37
CA SER A 459 2.13 -22.71 7.29
C SER A 459 0.85 -23.55 7.26
N ALA A 460 -0.29 -22.89 6.98
CA ALA A 460 -1.56 -23.52 6.69
C ALA A 460 -1.96 -23.44 5.19
N ALA A 461 -1.20 -22.69 4.39
CA ALA A 461 -1.40 -22.59 2.94
C ALA A 461 -0.73 -23.74 2.19
N ASN A 462 -0.72 -23.73 0.86
CA ASN A 462 -0.03 -24.75 0.03
C ASN A 462 1.44 -24.45 -0.24
N PHE A 463 2.09 -23.70 0.62
CA PHE A 463 3.50 -23.32 0.51
C PHE A 463 4.14 -23.19 1.87
N CYS A 464 5.48 -23.20 1.90
CA CYS A 464 6.29 -22.86 3.06
C CYS A 464 7.10 -21.59 2.77
N LEU A 465 7.25 -20.71 3.78
CA LEU A 465 8.26 -19.69 3.80
C LEU A 465 9.50 -20.26 4.46
N VAL A 466 10.65 -20.07 3.83
CA VAL A 466 11.95 -20.47 4.38
C VAL A 466 12.91 -19.30 4.39
N GLU A 467 13.90 -19.37 5.27
CA GLU A 467 15.04 -18.48 5.28
C GLU A 467 16.33 -19.28 5.19
N VAL A 468 17.25 -18.80 4.37
CA VAL A 468 18.61 -19.32 4.19
C VAL A 468 19.61 -18.17 4.24
N ALA A 469 20.88 -18.46 4.46
CA ALA A 469 21.93 -17.45 4.53
C ALA A 469 22.05 -16.60 3.24
N ASP A 470 21.95 -17.23 2.07
CA ASP A 470 22.01 -16.57 0.76
C ASP A 470 20.85 -17.04 -0.15
N GLY A 471 19.69 -16.37 -0.02
CA GLY A 471 18.52 -16.65 -0.85
C GLY A 471 18.74 -16.41 -2.34
N PRO A 472 19.36 -15.31 -2.78
CA PRO A 472 19.72 -15.07 -4.18
C PRO A 472 20.57 -16.19 -4.79
N ALA A 473 21.61 -16.67 -4.09
CA ALA A 473 22.43 -17.78 -4.56
C ALA A 473 21.62 -19.08 -4.65
N LEU A 474 20.78 -19.38 -3.64
CA LEU A 474 19.87 -20.53 -3.67
C LEU A 474 18.95 -20.48 -4.89
N VAL A 475 18.27 -19.35 -5.11
CA VAL A 475 17.34 -19.17 -6.24
C VAL A 475 18.05 -19.33 -7.58
N ALA A 476 19.25 -18.77 -7.73
CA ALA A 476 20.05 -18.90 -8.95
C ALA A 476 20.48 -20.35 -9.22
N ALA A 477 20.94 -21.06 -8.18
CA ALA A 477 21.37 -22.45 -8.27
C ALA A 477 20.20 -23.42 -8.58
N LEU A 478 19.03 -23.22 -7.97
CA LEU A 478 17.81 -23.98 -8.28
C LEU A 478 17.35 -23.73 -9.71
N ARG A 479 17.39 -22.46 -10.14
CA ARG A 479 17.04 -22.08 -11.51
C ARG A 479 17.94 -22.71 -12.56
N ALA A 480 19.26 -22.84 -12.28
CA ALA A 480 20.19 -23.54 -13.14
C ALA A 480 19.86 -25.03 -13.29
N ARG A 481 19.15 -25.62 -12.31
CA ARG A 481 18.67 -27.01 -12.32
C ARG A 481 17.23 -27.15 -12.88
N GLY A 482 16.65 -26.06 -13.44
CA GLY A 482 15.28 -26.05 -13.95
C GLY A 482 14.21 -26.11 -12.84
N ILE A 483 14.50 -25.58 -11.65
CA ILE A 483 13.57 -25.53 -10.52
C ILE A 483 13.26 -24.05 -10.22
N ALA A 484 11.98 -23.67 -10.30
CA ALA A 484 11.52 -22.34 -10.00
C ALA A 484 10.96 -22.24 -8.58
N VAL A 485 11.48 -21.31 -7.78
CA VAL A 485 10.98 -20.92 -6.46
C VAL A 485 10.71 -19.41 -6.43
N ARG A 486 9.97 -18.91 -5.43
CA ARG A 486 9.61 -17.50 -5.32
C ARG A 486 10.53 -16.75 -4.34
N PRO A 487 11.49 -15.91 -4.79
CA PRO A 487 12.20 -14.99 -3.90
C PRO A 487 11.21 -14.10 -3.16
N ALA A 488 11.36 -13.95 -1.84
CA ALA A 488 10.39 -13.24 -1.03
C ALA A 488 10.81 -11.82 -0.63
N ALA A 489 11.96 -11.33 -1.06
CA ALA A 489 12.46 -9.99 -0.73
C ALA A 489 11.57 -8.83 -1.22
N SER A 490 10.69 -9.06 -2.22
CA SER A 490 9.74 -8.07 -2.70
C SER A 490 8.49 -7.92 -1.80
N PHE A 491 8.33 -8.78 -0.80
CA PHE A 491 7.28 -8.62 0.19
C PHE A 491 7.77 -7.70 1.31
N PRO A 492 7.06 -6.59 1.61
CA PRO A 492 7.45 -5.70 2.69
C PRO A 492 7.65 -6.46 4.01
N GLY A 493 8.77 -6.22 4.68
CA GLY A 493 9.14 -6.88 5.94
C GLY A 493 9.96 -8.16 5.78
N LEU A 494 10.25 -8.62 4.55
CA LEU A 494 11.12 -9.77 4.31
C LEU A 494 12.44 -9.36 3.65
N GLY A 495 13.52 -10.05 4.01
CA GLY A 495 14.85 -9.85 3.47
C GLY A 495 15.19 -10.81 2.32
N PRO A 496 16.40 -10.66 1.73
CA PRO A 496 16.85 -11.47 0.59
C PRO A 496 17.01 -12.96 0.92
N GLY A 497 17.24 -13.34 2.20
CA GLY A 497 17.32 -14.73 2.64
C GLY A 497 16.01 -15.49 2.55
N HIS A 498 14.87 -14.79 2.42
CA HIS A 498 13.56 -15.42 2.43
C HIS A 498 13.14 -15.92 1.04
N VAL A 499 12.65 -17.15 1.00
CA VAL A 499 12.14 -17.81 -0.22
C VAL A 499 10.82 -18.49 0.09
N ARG A 500 9.79 -18.27 -0.74
CA ARG A 500 8.53 -19.01 -0.65
C ARG A 500 8.55 -20.20 -1.61
N ILE A 501 8.23 -21.37 -1.10
CA ILE A 501 8.29 -22.65 -1.81
C ILE A 501 6.91 -23.30 -1.79
N THR A 502 6.31 -23.51 -2.95
CA THR A 502 5.00 -24.17 -3.08
C THR A 502 5.16 -25.68 -3.00
N ALA A 503 4.35 -26.32 -2.15
CA ALA A 503 4.27 -27.77 -2.03
C ALA A 503 3.72 -28.41 -3.31
N ARG A 504 4.30 -29.54 -3.66
CA ARG A 504 3.88 -30.39 -4.77
C ARG A 504 3.70 -31.83 -4.28
N SER A 505 3.65 -32.80 -5.20
CA SER A 505 3.62 -34.20 -4.79
C SER A 505 4.85 -34.59 -3.95
N PRO A 506 4.76 -35.60 -3.09
CA PRO A 506 5.89 -36.03 -2.25
C PRO A 506 7.17 -36.32 -3.04
N ALA A 507 7.05 -36.86 -4.26
CA ALA A 507 8.20 -37.12 -5.13
C ALA A 507 8.84 -35.83 -5.67
N ALA A 508 8.05 -34.79 -5.96
CA ALA A 508 8.56 -33.49 -6.38
C ALA A 508 9.18 -32.73 -5.21
N ASN A 509 8.56 -32.78 -4.03
CA ASN A 509 9.08 -32.22 -2.80
C ASN A 509 10.45 -32.82 -2.41
N ALA A 510 10.60 -34.16 -2.55
CA ALA A 510 11.86 -34.85 -2.29
C ALA A 510 12.98 -34.34 -3.20
N ARG A 511 12.75 -34.29 -4.52
CA ARG A 511 13.73 -33.76 -5.48
C ARG A 511 14.14 -32.32 -5.20
N LEU A 512 13.17 -31.50 -4.82
CA LEU A 512 13.44 -30.10 -4.46
C LEU A 512 14.29 -30.02 -3.17
N ALA A 513 13.94 -30.78 -2.13
CA ALA A 513 14.68 -30.78 -0.87
C ALA A 513 16.12 -31.27 -1.05
N GLU A 514 16.35 -32.31 -1.85
CA GLU A 514 17.69 -32.78 -2.23
C GLU A 514 18.49 -31.67 -2.91
N ALA A 515 17.89 -30.98 -3.89
CA ALA A 515 18.56 -29.88 -4.59
C ALA A 515 18.88 -28.70 -3.66
N ILE A 516 18.01 -28.39 -2.70
CA ILE A 516 18.26 -27.33 -1.70
C ILE A 516 19.41 -27.75 -0.76
N ALA A 517 19.40 -28.99 -0.26
CA ALA A 517 20.45 -29.52 0.63
C ALA A 517 21.82 -29.44 -0.01
N GLU A 518 21.95 -29.85 -1.29
CA GLU A 518 23.21 -29.75 -2.05
C GLU A 518 23.72 -28.30 -2.19
N VAL A 519 22.80 -27.35 -2.47
CA VAL A 519 23.17 -25.92 -2.63
C VAL A 519 23.60 -25.33 -1.30
N VAL A 520 22.83 -25.57 -0.23
CA VAL A 520 23.14 -25.03 1.11
C VAL A 520 24.46 -25.59 1.63
N ALA A 521 24.70 -26.90 1.46
CA ALA A 521 25.97 -27.52 1.85
C ALA A 521 27.18 -26.98 1.07
N ALA A 522 27.01 -26.58 -0.18
CA ALA A 522 28.09 -25.99 -1.00
C ALA A 522 28.40 -24.52 -0.65
N CYS A 523 27.52 -23.84 0.13
CA CYS A 523 27.69 -22.45 0.58
C CYS A 523 28.28 -22.34 2.00
N VAL A 524 28.45 -23.46 2.71
CA VAL A 524 29.12 -23.59 4.01
C VAL A 524 30.57 -23.99 3.79
#